data_092f8a9e200204bb34e232ffd571bcda
#
_entry.id   092f8a9e200204bb34e232ffd571bcda
#
_cell.length_a   1.000
_cell.length_b   1.000
_cell.length_c   1.000
_cell.angle_alpha   90.00
_cell.angle_beta   90.00
_cell.angle_gamma   90.00
#
_symmetry.space_group_name_H-M   'P 1'
#
loop_
_entity.id
_entity.type
_entity.pdbx_description
1 polymer ?
#
loop_
_entity_poly.entity_id
_entity_poly.type
_entity_poly.pdbx_seq_one_letter_code
_entity_poly.pdbx_strand_id
1 'polypeptide(L)'
;MKWFTRKSEKRRRAKNMDIIQKISEDLSLKKKQVEAAVQLLDEGNTVPFIARYRKELTSGLNDEELRNLEEKLQYLRKLEERRESILHSIEEQGKLTEELKKEILAADTAVRLEDLYLPYKPKRRTRGMIAREKGLEGLAKALLLPCANPEAEAEKYISPE
;
A
#
# COMPACT_ATOMS: atom_id res chain seq x y z
N MET A 1 16.87 -20.45 14.31
CA MET A 1 15.75 -19.50 14.22
C MET A 1 16.03 -18.06 14.67
N LYS A 2 17.14 -17.71 15.29
CA LYS A 2 17.47 -16.33 15.77
C LYS A 2 18.06 -15.39 14.70
N TRP A 3 18.39 -15.85 13.50
CA TRP A 3 19.02 -15.02 12.44
C TRP A 3 18.00 -14.23 11.61
N PHE A 4 16.80 -14.76 11.44
CA PHE A 4 15.71 -14.10 10.66
C PHE A 4 15.15 -12.87 11.40
N THR A 5 15.08 -12.90 12.73
CA THR A 5 14.57 -11.81 13.55
C THR A 5 15.47 -10.57 13.56
N ARG A 6 16.80 -10.75 13.60
CA ARG A 6 17.75 -9.62 13.62
C ARG A 6 17.76 -8.80 12.32
N LYS A 7 17.57 -9.42 11.17
CA LYS A 7 17.56 -8.74 9.86
C LYS A 7 16.27 -7.95 9.64
N SER A 8 15.14 -8.48 10.12
CA SER A 8 13.84 -7.80 10.10
C SER A 8 13.81 -6.61 11.07
N GLU A 9 14.36 -6.74 12.27
CA GLU A 9 14.47 -5.65 13.24
C GLU A 9 15.38 -4.52 12.75
N LYS A 10 16.49 -4.86 12.11
CA LYS A 10 17.42 -3.87 11.55
C LYS A 10 16.78 -3.08 10.39
N ARG A 11 15.99 -3.75 9.54
CA ARG A 11 15.20 -3.10 8.48
C ARG A 11 14.10 -2.21 9.05
N ARG A 12 13.39 -2.66 10.08
CA ARG A 12 12.36 -1.86 10.78
C ARG A 12 12.95 -0.61 11.42
N ARG A 13 14.12 -0.72 12.06
CA ARG A 13 14.81 0.43 12.67
C ARG A 13 15.30 1.43 11.63
N ALA A 14 15.85 0.98 10.50
CA ALA A 14 16.26 1.87 9.42
C ALA A 14 15.06 2.63 8.83
N LYS A 15 13.93 1.94 8.57
CA LYS A 15 12.69 2.56 8.06
C LYS A 15 12.08 3.56 9.03
N ASN A 16 12.03 3.24 10.32
CA ASN A 16 11.59 4.21 11.33
C ASN A 16 12.49 5.44 11.38
N MET A 17 13.79 5.28 11.13
CA MET A 17 14.73 6.39 11.12
C MET A 17 14.47 7.36 9.95
N ASP A 18 14.14 6.83 8.77
CA ASP A 18 13.79 7.64 7.59
C ASP A 18 12.43 8.36 7.80
N ILE A 19 11.45 7.68 8.36
CA ILE A 19 10.14 8.28 8.71
C ILE A 19 10.30 9.40 9.73
N ILE A 20 11.06 9.19 10.80
CA ILE A 20 11.33 10.19 11.84
C ILE A 20 12.03 11.41 11.25
N GLN A 21 12.99 11.21 10.38
CA GLN A 21 13.68 12.30 9.69
C GLN A 21 12.71 13.13 8.86
N LYS A 22 11.87 12.49 8.05
CA LYS A 22 10.89 13.15 7.20
C LYS A 22 9.84 13.92 8.00
N ILE A 23 9.34 13.36 9.10
CA ILE A 23 8.42 14.06 10.01
C ILE A 23 9.09 15.26 10.63
N SER A 24 10.35 15.13 11.07
CA SER A 24 11.15 16.22 11.65
C SER A 24 11.29 17.40 10.68
N GLU A 25 11.57 17.13 9.41
CA GLU A 25 11.70 18.13 8.36
C GLU A 25 10.34 18.77 8.02
N ASP A 26 9.30 17.97 7.81
CA ASP A 26 7.97 18.42 7.41
C ASP A 26 7.28 19.28 8.47
N LEU A 27 7.44 18.93 9.74
CA LEU A 27 6.83 19.63 10.87
C LEU A 27 7.77 20.64 11.56
N SER A 28 9.01 20.77 11.07
CA SER A 28 10.04 21.63 11.68
C SER A 28 10.28 21.34 13.17
N LEU A 29 10.15 20.06 13.57
CA LEU A 29 10.38 19.58 14.91
C LEU A 29 11.79 19.00 15.07
N LYS A 30 12.32 19.01 16.29
CA LYS A 30 13.61 18.38 16.56
C LYS A 30 13.48 16.85 16.48
N LYS A 31 14.41 16.18 15.82
CA LYS A 31 14.42 14.71 15.67
C LYS A 31 14.19 13.97 17.00
N LYS A 32 14.81 14.43 18.09
CA LYS A 32 14.62 13.84 19.44
C LYS A 32 13.17 13.96 19.95
N GLN A 33 12.48 15.05 19.62
CA GLN A 33 11.07 15.23 19.99
C GLN A 33 10.19 14.24 19.24
N VAL A 34 10.44 14.09 17.92
CA VAL A 34 9.71 13.13 17.09
C VAL A 34 9.98 11.69 17.54
N GLU A 35 11.23 11.33 17.82
CA GLU A 35 11.58 10.00 18.33
C GLU A 35 10.85 9.67 19.63
N ALA A 36 10.85 10.59 20.60
CA ALA A 36 10.17 10.38 21.89
C ALA A 36 8.64 10.27 21.71
N ALA A 37 8.04 11.12 20.87
CA ALA A 37 6.61 11.07 20.59
C ALA A 37 6.21 9.76 19.89
N VAL A 38 6.97 9.33 18.88
CA VAL A 38 6.75 8.06 18.16
C VAL A 38 6.86 6.88 19.12
N GLN A 39 7.86 6.87 20.00
CA GLN A 39 8.00 5.81 20.98
C GLN A 39 6.80 5.72 21.92
N LEU A 40 6.32 6.85 22.45
CA LEU A 40 5.16 6.89 23.33
C LEU A 40 3.89 6.44 22.63
N LEU A 41 3.69 6.81 21.35
CA LEU A 41 2.57 6.34 20.53
C LEU A 41 2.65 4.84 20.27
N ASP A 42 3.84 4.30 20.02
CA ASP A 42 4.07 2.86 19.80
C ASP A 42 3.85 2.03 21.08
N GLU A 43 4.04 2.64 22.26
CA GLU A 43 3.70 2.06 23.56
C GLU A 43 2.18 2.06 23.82
N GLY A 44 1.36 2.61 22.91
CA GLY A 44 -0.09 2.66 23.01
C GLY A 44 -0.65 3.85 23.77
N ASN A 45 0.17 4.85 24.06
CA ASN A 45 -0.31 6.08 24.71
C ASN A 45 -1.09 6.93 23.69
N THR A 46 -2.18 7.56 24.15
CA THR A 46 -2.98 8.48 23.33
C THR A 46 -2.38 9.88 23.32
N VAL A 47 -2.61 10.64 22.22
CA VAL A 47 -2.14 12.03 22.10
C VAL A 47 -2.53 12.90 23.32
N PRO A 48 -3.80 12.89 23.80
CA PRO A 48 -4.18 13.68 24.98
C PRO A 48 -3.43 13.27 26.25
N PHE A 49 -3.12 11.98 26.40
CA PHE A 49 -2.34 11.49 27.53
C PHE A 49 -0.89 11.99 27.46
N ILE A 50 -0.25 11.92 26.29
CA ILE A 50 1.12 12.38 26.07
C ILE A 50 1.20 13.90 26.32
N ALA A 51 0.29 14.68 25.75
CA ALA A 51 0.26 16.13 25.91
C ALA A 51 0.11 16.57 27.36
N ARG A 52 -0.62 15.81 28.15
CA ARG A 52 -0.95 16.17 29.53
C ARG A 52 0.05 15.64 30.55
N TYR A 53 0.52 14.40 30.37
CA TYR A 53 1.30 13.68 31.40
C TYR A 53 2.73 13.33 30.98
N ARG A 54 3.10 13.50 29.71
CA ARG A 54 4.42 13.16 29.16
C ARG A 54 5.09 14.31 28.40
N LYS A 55 4.64 15.53 28.68
CA LYS A 55 5.14 16.74 28.01
C LYS A 55 6.67 16.92 28.14
N GLU A 56 7.23 16.55 29.29
CA GLU A 56 8.68 16.60 29.51
C GLU A 56 9.45 15.66 28.59
N LEU A 57 8.94 14.44 28.35
CA LEU A 57 9.59 13.46 27.50
C LEU A 57 9.58 13.89 26.03
N THR A 58 8.54 14.60 25.59
CA THR A 58 8.43 15.14 24.23
C THR A 58 9.09 16.51 24.08
N SER A 59 9.80 16.98 25.11
CA SER A 59 10.43 18.31 25.14
C SER A 59 9.46 19.45 24.79
N GLY A 60 8.23 19.37 25.32
CA GLY A 60 7.27 20.47 25.29
C GLY A 60 6.30 20.46 24.11
N LEU A 61 6.18 19.37 23.34
CA LEU A 61 5.19 19.29 22.26
C LEU A 61 3.78 19.52 22.79
N ASN A 62 3.00 20.33 22.06
CA ASN A 62 1.60 20.59 22.37
C ASN A 62 0.66 19.54 21.73
N ASP A 63 -0.63 19.61 22.06
CA ASP A 63 -1.64 18.66 21.57
C ASP A 63 -1.79 18.71 20.03
N GLU A 64 -1.71 19.89 19.43
CA GLU A 64 -1.81 20.09 17.98
C GLU A 64 -0.59 19.50 17.24
N GLU A 65 0.61 19.78 17.73
CA GLU A 65 1.85 19.23 17.18
C GLU A 65 1.87 17.70 17.25
N LEU A 66 1.39 17.13 18.37
CA LEU A 66 1.31 15.68 18.55
C LEU A 66 0.27 15.04 17.63
N ARG A 67 -0.88 15.69 17.37
CA ARG A 67 -1.88 15.21 16.42
C ARG A 67 -1.34 15.22 14.99
N ASN A 68 -0.74 16.34 14.57
CA ASN A 68 -0.12 16.46 13.25
C ASN A 68 0.98 15.41 13.06
N LEU A 69 1.78 15.15 14.11
CA LEU A 69 2.79 14.12 14.10
C LEU A 69 2.18 12.71 13.97
N GLU A 70 1.12 12.40 14.73
CA GLU A 70 0.43 11.11 14.67
C GLU A 70 -0.17 10.87 13.29
N GLU A 71 -0.89 11.83 12.70
CA GLU A 71 -1.47 11.73 11.38
C GLU A 71 -0.39 11.50 10.31
N LYS A 72 0.70 12.26 10.38
CA LYS A 72 1.83 12.12 9.44
C LYS A 72 2.53 10.77 9.59
N LEU A 73 2.71 10.31 10.83
CA LEU A 73 3.29 9.00 11.13
C LEU A 73 2.44 7.87 10.54
N GLN A 74 1.12 7.92 10.74
CA GLN A 74 0.19 6.93 10.19
C GLN A 74 0.20 6.94 8.65
N TYR A 75 0.22 8.13 8.03
CA TYR A 75 0.30 8.28 6.59
C TYR A 75 1.59 7.65 6.02
N LEU A 76 2.75 8.00 6.59
CA LEU A 76 4.05 7.50 6.11
C LEU A 76 4.19 5.99 6.33
N ARG A 77 3.66 5.44 7.43
CA ARG A 77 3.65 3.99 7.67
C ARG A 77 2.79 3.25 6.64
N LYS A 78 1.59 3.76 6.33
CA LYS A 78 0.73 3.20 5.28
C LYS A 78 1.37 3.29 3.91
N LEU A 79 2.04 4.40 3.61
CA LEU A 79 2.77 4.58 2.35
C LEU A 79 3.89 3.55 2.21
N GLU A 80 4.65 3.32 3.27
CA GLU A 80 5.76 2.36 3.28
C GLU A 80 5.27 0.90 3.15
N GLU A 81 4.21 0.55 3.86
CA GLU A 81 3.55 -0.75 3.74
C GLU A 81 3.03 -0.99 2.31
N ARG A 82 2.42 0.04 1.73
CA ARG A 82 1.95 -0.03 0.35
C ARG A 82 3.09 -0.19 -0.65
N ARG A 83 4.18 0.53 -0.44
CA ARG A 83 5.41 0.43 -1.25
C ARG A 83 5.98 -0.99 -1.23
N GLU A 84 6.07 -1.61 -0.06
CA GLU A 84 6.52 -3.01 0.06
C GLU A 84 5.60 -3.97 -0.67
N SER A 85 4.29 -3.82 -0.51
CA SER A 85 3.29 -4.65 -1.19
C SER A 85 3.40 -4.54 -2.71
N ILE A 86 3.62 -3.34 -3.24
CA ILE A 86 3.79 -3.10 -4.67
C ILE A 86 5.09 -3.73 -5.18
N LEU A 87 6.21 -3.51 -4.48
CA LEU A 87 7.50 -4.10 -4.86
C LEU A 87 7.41 -5.62 -4.90
N HIS A 88 6.77 -6.24 -3.89
CA HIS A 88 6.59 -7.69 -3.85
C HIS A 88 5.72 -8.18 -5.02
N SER A 89 4.61 -7.50 -5.31
CA SER A 89 3.72 -7.88 -6.42
C SER A 89 4.39 -7.79 -7.79
N ILE A 90 5.26 -6.78 -8.01
CA ILE A 90 6.00 -6.64 -9.27
C ILE A 90 7.15 -7.66 -9.35
N GLU A 91 7.80 -7.96 -8.22
CA GLU A 91 8.84 -8.97 -8.11
C GLU A 91 8.30 -10.38 -8.41
N GLU A 92 7.13 -10.74 -7.87
CA GLU A 92 6.43 -12.00 -8.18
C GLU A 92 6.09 -12.14 -9.67
N GLN A 93 5.82 -11.04 -10.35
CA GLN A 93 5.58 -11.01 -11.79
C GLN A 93 6.88 -11.08 -12.62
N GLY A 94 8.05 -11.06 -11.99
CA GLY A 94 9.36 -11.06 -12.66
C GLY A 94 9.64 -9.79 -13.49
N LYS A 95 8.92 -8.69 -13.22
CA LYS A 95 9.00 -7.43 -13.99
C LYS A 95 9.71 -6.31 -13.23
N LEU A 96 10.28 -6.59 -12.06
CA LEU A 96 10.98 -5.60 -11.24
C LEU A 96 12.36 -5.30 -11.84
N THR A 97 12.50 -4.09 -12.41
CA THR A 97 13.79 -3.56 -12.85
C THR A 97 14.42 -2.70 -11.74
N GLU A 98 15.75 -2.56 -11.74
CA GLU A 98 16.45 -1.70 -10.76
C GLU A 98 16.06 -0.22 -10.89
N GLU A 99 15.72 0.24 -12.09
CA GLU A 99 15.25 1.60 -12.36
C GLU A 99 13.87 1.81 -11.72
N LEU A 100 12.92 0.92 -12.01
CA LEU A 100 11.57 0.96 -11.44
C LEU A 100 11.60 0.89 -9.90
N LYS A 101 12.47 0.05 -9.35
CA LYS A 101 12.66 -0.05 -7.90
C LYS A 101 13.14 1.27 -7.29
N LYS A 102 14.07 1.97 -7.94
CA LYS A 102 14.52 3.30 -7.50
C LYS A 102 13.41 4.33 -7.58
N GLU A 103 12.61 4.33 -8.64
CA GLU A 103 11.47 5.23 -8.79
C GLU A 103 10.39 5.00 -7.74
N ILE A 104 10.06 3.73 -7.45
CA ILE A 104 9.11 3.35 -6.39
C ILE A 104 9.63 3.78 -5.01
N LEU A 105 10.93 3.61 -4.74
CA LEU A 105 11.55 4.05 -3.48
C LEU A 105 11.60 5.57 -3.34
N ALA A 106 11.72 6.30 -4.44
CA ALA A 106 11.74 7.76 -4.48
C ALA A 106 10.33 8.40 -4.47
N ALA A 107 9.26 7.59 -4.60
CA ALA A 107 7.89 8.10 -4.60
C ALA A 107 7.49 8.61 -3.20
N ASP A 108 7.23 9.92 -3.10
CA ASP A 108 6.89 10.59 -1.83
C ASP A 108 5.40 10.61 -1.51
N THR A 109 4.56 10.29 -2.48
CA THR A 109 3.11 10.32 -2.35
C THR A 109 2.47 9.01 -2.78
N ALA A 110 1.33 8.69 -2.15
CA ALA A 110 0.55 7.50 -2.49
C ALA A 110 0.06 7.52 -3.94
N VAL A 111 -0.28 8.71 -4.47
CA VAL A 111 -0.72 8.89 -5.86
C VAL A 111 0.38 8.48 -6.83
N ARG A 112 1.58 9.05 -6.68
CA ARG A 112 2.73 8.72 -7.54
C ARG A 112 3.10 7.24 -7.45
N LEU A 113 2.98 6.65 -6.27
CA LEU A 113 3.24 5.23 -6.05
C LEU A 113 2.23 4.35 -6.79
N GLU A 114 0.94 4.70 -6.76
CA GLU A 114 -0.10 3.97 -7.50
C GLU A 114 0.04 4.16 -9.02
N ASP A 115 0.43 5.34 -9.50
CA ASP A 115 0.67 5.60 -10.92
C ASP A 115 1.81 4.70 -11.47
N LEU A 116 2.90 4.54 -10.72
CA LEU A 116 3.99 3.63 -11.07
C LEU A 116 3.55 2.16 -11.07
N TYR A 117 2.60 1.79 -10.19
CA TYR A 117 2.07 0.43 -10.10
C TYR A 117 1.03 0.11 -11.17
N LEU A 118 0.33 1.11 -11.70
CA LEU A 118 -0.82 0.94 -12.59
C LEU A 118 -0.56 0.00 -13.79
N PRO A 119 0.61 0.06 -14.49
CA PRO A 119 0.93 -0.86 -15.59
C PRO A 119 1.11 -2.33 -15.13
N TYR A 120 1.49 -2.53 -13.88
CA TYR A 120 1.80 -3.85 -13.30
C TYR A 120 0.66 -4.43 -12.48
N LYS A 121 -0.39 -3.61 -12.22
CA LYS A 121 -1.55 -4.04 -11.43
C LYS A 121 -2.26 -5.19 -12.13
N PRO A 122 -2.38 -6.37 -11.49
CA PRO A 122 -3.08 -7.49 -12.07
C PRO A 122 -4.54 -7.09 -12.34
N LYS A 123 -4.97 -7.27 -13.59
CA LYS A 123 -6.36 -7.02 -13.96
C LYS A 123 -7.26 -7.98 -13.20
N ARG A 124 -8.25 -7.44 -12.48
CA ARG A 124 -9.24 -8.26 -11.80
C ARG A 124 -9.95 -9.14 -12.84
N ARG A 125 -9.90 -10.45 -12.63
CA ARG A 125 -10.60 -11.43 -13.46
C ARG A 125 -12.11 -11.19 -13.36
N THR A 126 -12.69 -10.62 -14.41
CA THR A 126 -14.13 -10.32 -14.47
C THR A 126 -14.89 -11.52 -15.03
N ARG A 127 -16.21 -11.60 -14.75
CA ARG A 127 -17.08 -12.63 -15.33
C ARG A 127 -17.01 -12.62 -16.85
N GLY A 128 -16.90 -11.46 -17.50
CA GLY A 128 -16.74 -11.34 -18.94
C GLY A 128 -15.43 -11.92 -19.46
N MET A 129 -14.32 -11.77 -18.72
CA MET A 129 -13.05 -12.42 -19.09
C MET A 129 -13.14 -13.94 -18.97
N ILE A 130 -13.78 -14.44 -17.90
CA ILE A 130 -14.00 -15.89 -17.72
C ILE A 130 -14.89 -16.44 -18.85
N ALA A 131 -15.96 -15.72 -19.21
CA ALA A 131 -16.83 -16.11 -20.33
C ALA A 131 -16.07 -16.13 -21.68
N ARG A 132 -15.18 -15.16 -21.90
CA ARG A 132 -14.31 -15.09 -23.07
C ARG A 132 -13.32 -16.26 -23.16
N GLU A 133 -12.67 -16.57 -22.03
CA GLU A 133 -11.77 -17.73 -21.90
C GLU A 133 -12.47 -19.06 -22.16
N LYS A 134 -13.77 -19.15 -21.80
CA LYS A 134 -14.65 -20.28 -22.10
C LYS A 134 -15.19 -20.30 -23.55
N GLY A 135 -14.78 -19.36 -24.40
CA GLY A 135 -15.20 -19.28 -25.78
C GLY A 135 -16.61 -18.73 -26.03
N LEU A 136 -17.26 -18.16 -24.99
CA LEU A 136 -18.64 -17.68 -25.08
C LEU A 136 -18.79 -16.32 -25.79
N GLU A 137 -17.74 -15.74 -26.32
CA GLU A 137 -17.80 -14.47 -27.05
C GLU A 137 -18.63 -14.60 -28.36
N GLY A 138 -18.55 -15.74 -29.02
CA GLY A 138 -19.34 -16.04 -30.20
C GLY A 138 -20.84 -16.10 -29.89
N LEU A 139 -21.21 -16.76 -28.81
CA LEU A 139 -22.59 -16.80 -28.31
C LEU A 139 -23.13 -15.39 -28.01
N ALA A 140 -22.35 -14.57 -27.29
CA ALA A 140 -22.74 -13.21 -26.97
C ALA A 140 -22.98 -12.35 -28.23
N LYS A 141 -22.16 -12.51 -29.27
CA LYS A 141 -22.35 -11.82 -30.56
C LYS A 141 -23.59 -12.31 -31.30
N ALA A 142 -23.85 -13.64 -31.31
CA ALA A 142 -25.03 -14.22 -31.94
C ALA A 142 -26.32 -13.75 -31.30
N LEU A 143 -26.37 -13.67 -29.96
CA LEU A 143 -27.53 -13.21 -29.22
C LEU A 143 -27.85 -11.71 -29.40
N LEU A 144 -26.89 -10.92 -29.88
CA LEU A 144 -27.12 -9.50 -30.20
C LEU A 144 -27.80 -9.30 -31.56
N LEU A 145 -27.95 -10.35 -32.39
CA LEU A 145 -28.65 -10.29 -33.67
C LEU A 145 -30.16 -10.32 -33.44
N PRO A 146 -30.94 -9.51 -34.17
CA PRO A 146 -32.39 -9.32 -33.91
C PRO A 146 -33.27 -10.54 -34.21
N CYS A 147 -32.73 -11.61 -34.82
CA CYS A 147 -33.47 -12.83 -35.17
C CYS A 147 -32.84 -14.10 -34.55
N ALA A 148 -31.99 -13.95 -33.53
CA ALA A 148 -31.33 -15.11 -32.91
C ALA A 148 -32.35 -15.87 -32.02
N ASN A 149 -32.42 -17.19 -32.18
CA ASN A 149 -33.09 -18.06 -31.23
C ASN A 149 -32.04 -18.40 -30.10
N PRO A 150 -32.26 -17.88 -28.88
CA PRO A 150 -31.28 -17.98 -27.81
C PRO A 150 -30.97 -19.45 -27.43
N GLU A 151 -31.98 -20.31 -27.45
CA GLU A 151 -31.86 -21.69 -27.04
C GLU A 151 -31.02 -22.50 -28.05
N ALA A 152 -31.33 -22.35 -29.35
CA ALA A 152 -30.61 -23.05 -30.44
C ALA A 152 -29.15 -22.57 -30.58
N GLU A 153 -28.88 -21.28 -30.27
CA GLU A 153 -27.50 -20.79 -30.28
C GLU A 153 -26.73 -21.25 -29.04
N ALA A 154 -27.40 -21.31 -27.86
CA ALA A 154 -26.77 -21.77 -26.63
C ALA A 154 -26.34 -23.24 -26.66
N GLU A 155 -27.12 -24.09 -27.32
CA GLU A 155 -26.79 -25.53 -27.49
C GLU A 155 -25.42 -25.78 -28.13
N LYS A 156 -24.99 -24.89 -29.03
CA LYS A 156 -23.67 -25.00 -29.71
C LYS A 156 -22.48 -24.75 -28.77
N TYR A 157 -22.73 -24.18 -27.60
CA TYR A 157 -21.70 -23.78 -26.63
C TYR A 157 -21.76 -24.56 -25.33
N ILE A 158 -22.62 -25.59 -25.24
CA ILE A 158 -22.66 -26.51 -24.10
C ILE A 158 -21.43 -27.40 -24.15
N SER A 159 -20.54 -27.25 -23.19
CA SER A 159 -19.43 -28.20 -23.00
C SER A 159 -19.93 -29.37 -22.17
N PRO A 160 -19.74 -30.62 -22.58
CA PRO A 160 -19.83 -31.73 -21.64
C PRO A 160 -18.72 -31.58 -20.58
N GLU A 161 -19.05 -31.54 -19.30
CA GLU A 161 -18.08 -31.64 -18.24
C GLU A 161 -17.42 -32.99 -18.19
#